data_c8acbca80eb59f08926878de4ad5346c
#
_entry.id   c8acbca80eb59f08926878de4ad5346c
#
_cell.length_a   1.000
_cell.length_b   1.000
_cell.length_c   1.000
_cell.angle_alpha   90.00
_cell.angle_beta   90.00
_cell.angle_gamma   90.00
#
_symmetry.space_group_name_H-M   'P 1'
#
loop_
_entity.id
_entity.type
_entity.pdbx_description
1 polymer ?
#
loop_
_entity_poly.entity_id
_entity_poly.type
_entity_poly.pdbx_seq_one_letter_code
_entity_poly.pdbx_strand_id
1 'polypeptide(L)'
;MIVETDRLIIRDVALPDGEAFIHMASDGSLNDVGFDKDCSSWMDDWIIEAQKLAREDNPRKYYLAYVIEDKGTGSPAGSVGCSFYVDMGKVGVTYFIGADFRNAGYASEAIKAYVRYFFEHYDENEIIATIREDNLPSWKAIEKAGFSMTERKNYKDINDAKEEHYRFYSMHKS
;
A
#
# COMPACT_ATOMS: atom_id res chain seq x y z
N MET A 1 6.30 -13.78 -0.33
CA MET A 1 5.31 -13.75 -1.43
C MET A 1 5.99 -13.28 -2.71
N ILE A 2 5.62 -13.82 -3.86
CA ILE A 2 6.01 -13.28 -5.16
C ILE A 2 4.78 -13.29 -6.07
N VAL A 3 4.47 -12.12 -6.61
CA VAL A 3 3.42 -11.93 -7.62
C VAL A 3 4.06 -11.14 -8.76
N GLU A 4 3.91 -11.62 -9.98
CA GLU A 4 4.44 -10.94 -11.17
C GLU A 4 3.33 -10.41 -12.04
N THR A 5 3.59 -9.24 -12.64
CA THR A 5 2.79 -8.64 -13.69
C THR A 5 3.67 -8.43 -14.93
N ASP A 6 3.13 -7.77 -15.95
CA ASP A 6 3.92 -7.46 -17.15
C ASP A 6 5.15 -6.61 -16.84
N ARG A 7 5.04 -5.65 -15.92
CA ARG A 7 6.10 -4.68 -15.63
C ARG A 7 6.67 -4.78 -14.23
N LEU A 8 6.00 -5.47 -13.29
CA LEU A 8 6.28 -5.40 -11.87
C LEU A 8 6.48 -6.77 -11.24
N ILE A 9 7.29 -6.80 -10.17
CA ILE A 9 7.40 -7.92 -9.24
C ILE A 9 7.00 -7.42 -7.86
N ILE A 10 6.06 -8.10 -7.21
CA ILE A 10 5.68 -7.83 -5.82
C ILE A 10 6.32 -8.92 -4.96
N ARG A 11 7.23 -8.53 -4.09
CA ARG A 11 8.06 -9.46 -3.29
C ARG A 11 8.24 -8.98 -1.86
N ASP A 12 8.76 -9.84 -1.01
CA ASP A 12 9.12 -9.48 0.35
C ASP A 12 10.12 -8.33 0.37
N VAL A 13 9.99 -7.47 1.38
CA VAL A 13 10.93 -6.38 1.63
C VAL A 13 12.27 -6.99 2.07
N ALA A 14 13.38 -6.40 1.62
CA ALA A 14 14.73 -6.77 2.02
C ALA A 14 15.49 -5.53 2.51
N LEU A 15 16.47 -5.73 3.39
CA LEU A 15 17.24 -4.60 3.95
C LEU A 15 17.80 -3.64 2.88
N PRO A 16 18.33 -4.11 1.73
CA PRO A 16 18.80 -3.19 0.69
C PRO A 16 17.73 -2.27 0.11
N ASP A 17 16.45 -2.59 0.24
CA ASP A 17 15.36 -1.75 -0.26
C ASP A 17 15.21 -0.45 0.53
N GLY A 18 15.76 -0.41 1.74
CA GLY A 18 15.64 0.75 2.63
C GLY A 18 16.15 2.05 2.03
N GLU A 19 17.27 2.00 1.31
CA GLU A 19 17.82 3.18 0.64
C GLU A 19 16.84 3.80 -0.35
N ALA A 20 16.18 2.96 -1.15
CA ALA A 20 15.20 3.42 -2.12
C ALA A 20 13.98 4.04 -1.44
N PHE A 21 13.49 3.46 -0.35
CA PHE A 21 12.37 4.01 0.40
C PHE A 21 12.71 5.34 1.07
N ILE A 22 13.90 5.46 1.66
CA ILE A 22 14.41 6.71 2.24
C ILE A 22 14.46 7.80 1.17
N HIS A 23 14.99 7.47 -0.01
CA HIS A 23 15.03 8.40 -1.13
C HIS A 23 13.64 8.84 -1.57
N MET A 24 12.69 7.90 -1.71
CA MET A 24 11.30 8.22 -2.06
C MET A 24 10.63 9.13 -1.03
N ALA A 25 10.95 8.98 0.25
CA ALA A 25 10.38 9.77 1.34
C ALA A 25 10.96 11.18 1.43
N SER A 26 12.08 11.45 0.77
CA SER A 26 12.84 12.70 0.93
C SER A 26 12.11 13.95 0.45
N ASP A 27 11.15 13.83 -0.45
CA ASP A 27 10.35 14.95 -0.99
C ASP A 27 9.09 15.24 -0.16
N GLY A 28 8.83 14.50 0.92
CA GLY A 28 7.67 14.66 1.78
C GLY A 28 6.40 14.01 1.23
N SER A 29 6.42 13.41 0.05
CA SER A 29 5.22 12.83 -0.59
C SER A 29 4.72 11.56 0.08
N LEU A 30 5.52 10.94 0.96
CA LEU A 30 5.16 9.72 1.68
C LEU A 30 4.78 9.96 3.14
N ASN A 31 4.63 11.21 3.58
CA ASN A 31 4.24 11.51 4.96
C ASN A 31 2.91 10.87 5.34
N ASP A 32 1.94 10.86 4.41
CA ASP A 32 0.60 10.31 4.65
C ASP A 32 0.61 8.79 4.87
N VAL A 33 1.63 8.09 4.39
CA VAL A 33 1.80 6.65 4.61
C VAL A 33 2.81 6.32 5.71
N GLY A 34 3.26 7.33 6.45
CA GLY A 34 4.11 7.18 7.62
C GLY A 34 5.61 7.24 7.37
N PHE A 35 6.05 7.41 6.12
CA PHE A 35 7.47 7.59 5.81
C PHE A 35 7.80 9.08 5.70
N ASP A 36 8.22 9.65 6.81
CA ASP A 36 8.64 11.05 6.89
C ASP A 36 10.14 11.22 6.56
N LYS A 37 10.61 12.45 6.62
CA LYS A 37 12.01 12.79 6.34
C LYS A 37 13.02 12.14 7.31
N ASP A 38 12.57 11.71 8.48
CA ASP A 38 13.42 11.11 9.52
C ASP A 38 13.40 9.57 9.47
N CYS A 39 12.75 8.98 8.46
CA CYS A 39 12.57 7.52 8.37
C CYS A 39 13.89 6.74 8.27
N SER A 40 14.99 7.37 7.87
CA SER A 40 16.30 6.72 7.84
C SER A 40 16.72 6.18 9.21
N SER A 41 16.28 6.81 10.30
CA SER A 41 16.66 6.42 11.66
C SER A 41 15.97 5.12 12.11
N TRP A 42 14.87 4.71 11.46
CA TRP A 42 14.10 3.52 11.84
C TRP A 42 13.80 2.58 10.66
N MET A 43 14.35 2.84 9.48
CA MET A 43 14.04 2.07 8.29
C MET A 43 14.41 0.59 8.41
N ASP A 44 15.58 0.27 8.95
CA ASP A 44 16.01 -1.13 9.12
C ASP A 44 15.08 -1.87 10.07
N ASP A 45 14.68 -1.25 11.17
CA ASP A 45 13.75 -1.83 12.14
C ASP A 45 12.38 -2.08 11.50
N TRP A 46 11.91 -1.13 10.69
CA TRP A 46 10.65 -1.29 9.96
C TRP A 46 10.72 -2.47 8.98
N ILE A 47 11.83 -2.60 8.24
CA ILE A 47 12.01 -3.72 7.29
C ILE A 47 12.01 -5.06 8.01
N ILE A 48 12.72 -5.15 9.15
CA ILE A 48 12.76 -6.37 9.97
C ILE A 48 11.37 -6.72 10.47
N GLU A 49 10.61 -5.74 10.94
CA GLU A 49 9.22 -5.94 11.36
C GLU A 49 8.34 -6.39 10.18
N ALA A 50 8.45 -5.74 9.03
CA ALA A 50 7.69 -6.11 7.84
C ALA A 50 7.97 -7.55 7.40
N GLN A 51 9.23 -7.99 7.45
CA GLN A 51 9.61 -9.37 7.18
C GLN A 51 9.00 -10.35 8.19
N LYS A 52 9.02 -9.99 9.46
CA LYS A 52 8.40 -10.80 10.52
C LYS A 52 6.91 -10.96 10.30
N LEU A 53 6.20 -9.86 10.05
CA LEU A 53 4.76 -9.87 9.81
C LEU A 53 4.40 -10.65 8.54
N ALA A 54 5.21 -10.56 7.49
CA ALA A 54 5.03 -11.35 6.28
C ALA A 54 5.16 -12.86 6.54
N ARG A 55 6.07 -13.28 7.42
CA ARG A 55 6.20 -14.69 7.81
C ARG A 55 5.01 -15.16 8.67
N GLU A 56 4.47 -14.30 9.54
CA GLU A 56 3.24 -14.61 10.29
C GLU A 56 2.02 -14.69 9.38
N ASP A 57 2.02 -13.93 8.30
CA ASP A 57 1.07 -14.00 7.20
C ASP A 57 -0.40 -13.87 7.63
N ASN A 58 -0.67 -12.93 8.54
CA ASN A 58 -2.02 -12.68 9.06
C ASN A 58 -2.48 -11.25 8.71
N PRO A 59 -3.39 -11.08 7.72
CA PRO A 59 -3.82 -9.75 7.28
C PRO A 59 -4.66 -8.99 8.31
N ARG A 60 -5.14 -9.69 9.36
CA ARG A 60 -5.97 -9.10 10.40
C ARG A 60 -5.21 -8.74 11.68
N LYS A 61 -3.88 -8.93 11.71
CA LYS A 61 -3.10 -8.67 12.92
C LYS A 61 -2.65 -7.20 12.98
N TYR A 62 -1.84 -6.76 12.04
CA TYR A 62 -1.30 -5.40 11.96
C TYR A 62 -1.33 -4.91 10.53
N TYR A 63 -0.20 -5.09 9.84
CA TYR A 63 -0.05 -4.76 8.43
C TYR A 63 0.81 -5.80 7.74
N LEU A 64 0.64 -5.90 6.43
CA LEU A 64 1.53 -6.63 5.54
C LEU A 64 2.04 -5.65 4.48
N ALA A 65 3.35 -5.59 4.27
CA ALA A 65 3.96 -4.66 3.31
C ALA A 65 4.97 -5.38 2.44
N TYR A 66 4.87 -5.18 1.13
CA TYR A 66 5.71 -5.81 0.13
C TYR A 66 6.28 -4.74 -0.79
N VAL A 67 7.44 -5.02 -1.40
CA VAL A 67 8.05 -4.12 -2.39
C VAL A 67 7.39 -4.34 -3.74
N ILE A 68 7.14 -3.25 -4.43
CA ILE A 68 6.87 -3.23 -5.87
C ILE A 68 8.19 -2.96 -6.56
N GLU A 69 8.74 -3.95 -7.27
CA GLU A 69 9.97 -3.82 -8.04
C GLU A 69 9.63 -3.59 -9.52
N ASP A 70 10.28 -2.60 -10.11
CA ASP A 70 10.18 -2.36 -11.56
C ASP A 70 11.09 -3.36 -12.29
N LYS A 71 10.52 -4.19 -13.15
CA LYS A 71 11.28 -5.19 -13.91
C LYS A 71 12.32 -4.56 -14.84
N GLY A 72 12.01 -3.38 -15.37
CA GLY A 72 12.89 -2.72 -16.34
C GLY A 72 14.21 -2.26 -15.74
N THR A 73 14.18 -1.80 -14.49
CA THR A 73 15.38 -1.27 -13.80
C THR A 73 15.90 -2.17 -12.70
N GLY A 74 15.08 -3.10 -12.20
CA GLY A 74 15.38 -3.90 -11.01
C GLY A 74 15.31 -3.12 -9.71
N SER A 75 14.77 -1.90 -9.74
CA SER A 75 14.71 -1.00 -8.58
C SER A 75 13.34 -1.04 -7.90
N PRO A 76 13.28 -0.82 -6.57
CA PRO A 76 12.02 -0.60 -5.89
C PRO A 76 11.31 0.63 -6.44
N ALA A 77 10.04 0.46 -6.83
CA ALA A 77 9.18 1.53 -7.33
C ALA A 77 8.18 2.02 -6.28
N GLY A 78 7.95 1.21 -5.25
CA GLY A 78 7.01 1.53 -4.19
C GLY A 78 6.72 0.33 -3.32
N SER A 79 5.57 0.38 -2.66
CA SER A 79 5.09 -0.70 -1.80
C SER A 79 3.60 -0.92 -1.98
N VAL A 80 3.15 -2.16 -1.77
CA VAL A 80 1.74 -2.53 -1.71
C VAL A 80 1.55 -3.59 -0.64
N GLY A 81 0.41 -3.56 0.03
CA GLY A 81 0.07 -4.53 1.06
C GLY A 81 -1.30 -4.22 1.64
N CYS A 82 -1.47 -4.50 2.92
CA CYS A 82 -2.74 -4.25 3.60
C CYS A 82 -2.53 -3.87 5.06
N SER A 83 -3.56 -3.26 5.65
CA SER A 83 -3.63 -2.97 7.08
C SER A 83 -4.99 -3.38 7.61
N PHE A 84 -5.04 -3.78 8.88
CA PHE A 84 -6.31 -4.10 9.53
C PHE A 84 -6.87 -2.85 10.23
N TYR A 85 -8.05 -2.43 9.81
CA TYR A 85 -8.77 -1.31 10.41
C TYR A 85 -9.68 -1.82 11.52
N VAL A 86 -9.19 -1.72 12.76
CA VAL A 86 -9.86 -2.26 13.94
C VAL A 86 -11.25 -1.66 14.13
N ASP A 87 -11.40 -0.36 13.92
CA ASP A 87 -12.65 0.37 14.06
C ASP A 87 -13.74 -0.08 13.06
N MET A 88 -13.34 -0.58 11.91
CA MET A 88 -14.24 -1.08 10.87
C MET A 88 -14.33 -2.61 10.81
N GLY A 89 -13.39 -3.31 11.46
CA GLY A 89 -13.30 -4.77 11.38
C GLY A 89 -12.97 -5.27 9.98
N LYS A 90 -12.25 -4.49 9.18
CA LYS A 90 -11.96 -4.77 7.76
C LYS A 90 -10.49 -4.63 7.44
N VAL A 91 -10.05 -5.37 6.44
CA VAL A 91 -8.71 -5.25 5.87
C VAL A 91 -8.75 -4.25 4.73
N GLY A 92 -7.83 -3.30 4.73
CA GLY A 92 -7.72 -2.31 3.67
C GLY A 92 -6.40 -2.41 2.92
N VAL A 93 -6.43 -2.18 1.62
CA VAL A 93 -5.21 -2.12 0.80
C VAL A 93 -4.42 -0.85 1.11
N THR A 94 -3.10 -0.99 1.21
CA THR A 94 -2.17 0.13 1.40
C THR A 94 -1.12 0.10 0.32
N TYR A 95 -0.71 1.27 -0.17
CA TYR A 95 0.26 1.35 -1.24
C TYR A 95 0.85 2.75 -1.35
N PHE A 96 2.04 2.83 -1.92
CA PHE A 96 2.61 4.08 -2.42
C PHE A 96 3.52 3.80 -3.62
N ILE A 97 3.70 4.80 -4.45
CA ILE A 97 4.62 4.78 -5.60
C ILE A 97 5.58 5.96 -5.48
N GLY A 98 6.87 5.71 -5.65
CA GLY A 98 7.90 6.75 -5.65
C GLY A 98 7.71 7.72 -6.82
N ALA A 99 8.13 8.99 -6.64
CA ALA A 99 7.89 10.04 -7.61
C ALA A 99 8.41 9.71 -9.02
N ASP A 100 9.55 9.03 -9.11
CA ASP A 100 10.19 8.67 -10.39
C ASP A 100 9.37 7.63 -11.20
N PHE A 101 8.42 6.95 -10.55
CA PHE A 101 7.63 5.87 -11.16
C PHE A 101 6.15 6.22 -11.30
N ARG A 102 5.77 7.47 -10.99
CA ARG A 102 4.37 7.92 -11.07
C ARG A 102 3.95 8.20 -12.51
N ASN A 103 2.63 8.29 -12.73
CA ASN A 103 2.01 8.57 -14.02
C ASN A 103 2.26 7.50 -15.09
N ALA A 104 2.63 6.29 -14.68
CA ALA A 104 2.89 5.16 -15.56
C ALA A 104 1.90 3.99 -15.39
N GLY A 105 0.91 4.15 -14.50
CA GLY A 105 -0.08 3.12 -14.21
C GLY A 105 0.40 2.03 -13.25
N TYR A 106 1.53 2.22 -12.59
CA TYR A 106 2.10 1.21 -11.69
C TYR A 106 1.24 0.95 -10.45
N ALA A 107 0.62 1.99 -9.88
CA ALA A 107 -0.23 1.83 -8.72
C ALA A 107 -1.41 0.89 -9.02
N SER A 108 -2.17 1.15 -10.08
CA SER A 108 -3.32 0.31 -10.44
C SER A 108 -2.91 -1.12 -10.82
N GLU A 109 -1.78 -1.28 -11.50
CA GLU A 109 -1.25 -2.60 -11.85
C GLU A 109 -0.87 -3.40 -10.61
N ALA A 110 -0.16 -2.79 -9.66
CA ALA A 110 0.25 -3.41 -8.40
C ALA A 110 -0.96 -3.74 -7.52
N ILE A 111 -1.92 -2.82 -7.40
CA ILE A 111 -3.14 -3.03 -6.61
C ILE A 111 -3.94 -4.20 -7.16
N LYS A 112 -4.17 -4.27 -8.47
CA LYS A 112 -4.88 -5.40 -9.11
C LYS A 112 -4.21 -6.73 -8.81
N ALA A 113 -2.91 -6.79 -8.97
CA ALA A 113 -2.14 -8.02 -8.72
C ALA A 113 -2.21 -8.45 -7.26
N TYR A 114 -2.03 -7.49 -6.34
CA TYR A 114 -2.09 -7.75 -4.91
C TYR A 114 -3.48 -8.19 -4.46
N VAL A 115 -4.54 -7.54 -4.91
CA VAL A 115 -5.91 -7.88 -4.53
C VAL A 115 -6.29 -9.29 -5.03
N ARG A 116 -5.84 -9.66 -6.23
CA ARG A 116 -6.02 -11.04 -6.72
C ARG A 116 -5.35 -12.03 -5.78
N TYR A 117 -4.06 -11.81 -5.47
CA TYR A 117 -3.32 -12.63 -4.51
C TYR A 117 -4.05 -12.70 -3.17
N PHE A 118 -4.51 -11.56 -2.66
CA PHE A 118 -5.22 -11.45 -1.38
C PHE A 118 -6.43 -12.37 -1.31
N PHE A 119 -7.30 -12.32 -2.31
CA PHE A 119 -8.50 -13.17 -2.34
C PHE A 119 -8.21 -14.63 -2.63
N GLU A 120 -7.13 -14.97 -3.30
CA GLU A 120 -6.71 -16.36 -3.54
C GLU A 120 -6.03 -16.96 -2.31
N HIS A 121 -5.37 -16.14 -1.51
CA HIS A 121 -4.49 -16.56 -0.42
C HIS A 121 -5.17 -16.53 0.96
N TYR A 122 -6.05 -15.57 1.19
CA TYR A 122 -6.75 -15.41 2.47
C TYR A 122 -8.23 -15.72 2.37
N ASP A 123 -8.81 -16.18 3.50
CA ASP A 123 -10.25 -16.40 3.61
C ASP A 123 -10.95 -15.08 3.93
N GLU A 124 -10.93 -14.17 2.97
CA GLU A 124 -11.52 -12.84 3.05
C GLU A 124 -12.47 -12.63 1.87
N ASN A 125 -13.60 -11.96 2.13
CA ASN A 125 -14.61 -11.68 1.11
C ASN A 125 -14.61 -10.25 0.61
N GLU A 126 -13.89 -9.37 1.31
CA GLU A 126 -13.86 -7.95 1.02
C GLU A 126 -12.49 -7.37 1.35
N ILE A 127 -12.04 -6.41 0.55
CA ILE A 127 -10.92 -5.54 0.88
C ILE A 127 -11.37 -4.09 0.62
N ILE A 128 -11.04 -3.19 1.54
CA ILE A 128 -11.42 -1.78 1.44
C ILE A 128 -10.22 -0.90 1.08
N ALA A 129 -10.52 0.35 0.75
CA ALA A 129 -9.52 1.41 0.64
C ALA A 129 -10.09 2.70 1.20
N THR A 130 -9.27 3.42 1.96
CA THR A 130 -9.63 4.73 2.50
C THR A 130 -8.67 5.75 1.90
N ILE A 131 -9.19 6.76 1.21
CA ILE A 131 -8.35 7.71 0.46
C ILE A 131 -8.87 9.11 0.72
N ARG A 132 -7.95 10.03 1.03
CA ARG A 132 -8.30 11.44 1.20
C ARG A 132 -8.90 11.98 -0.09
N GLU A 133 -9.95 12.78 0.05
CA GLU A 133 -10.68 13.36 -1.09
C GLU A 133 -9.76 14.19 -1.99
N ASP A 134 -8.76 14.85 -1.43
CA ASP A 134 -7.79 15.67 -2.16
C ASP A 134 -6.67 14.86 -2.84
N ASN A 135 -6.57 13.57 -2.57
CA ASN A 135 -5.55 12.71 -3.19
C ASN A 135 -6.08 12.08 -4.48
N LEU A 136 -6.26 12.91 -5.50
CA LEU A 136 -6.80 12.53 -6.80
C LEU A 136 -6.05 11.38 -7.47
N PRO A 137 -4.71 11.36 -7.55
CA PRO A 137 -4.00 10.25 -8.18
C PRO A 137 -4.30 8.92 -7.51
N SER A 138 -4.43 8.91 -6.19
CA SER A 138 -4.66 7.70 -5.41
C SER A 138 -6.05 7.12 -5.65
N TRP A 139 -7.12 7.94 -5.52
CA TRP A 139 -8.45 7.37 -5.72
C TRP A 139 -8.75 7.05 -7.20
N LYS A 140 -8.09 7.73 -8.14
CA LYS A 140 -8.14 7.31 -9.55
C LYS A 140 -7.50 5.95 -9.78
N ALA A 141 -6.37 5.67 -9.14
CA ALA A 141 -5.71 4.36 -9.22
C ALA A 141 -6.59 3.25 -8.64
N ILE A 142 -7.24 3.51 -7.51
CA ILE A 142 -8.17 2.57 -6.87
C ILE A 142 -9.38 2.29 -7.75
N GLU A 143 -9.99 3.32 -8.34
CA GLU A 143 -11.13 3.14 -9.26
C GLU A 143 -10.70 2.35 -10.50
N LYS A 144 -9.53 2.66 -11.06
CA LYS A 144 -8.98 1.91 -12.20
C LYS A 144 -8.67 0.46 -11.84
N ALA A 145 -8.31 0.18 -10.60
CA ALA A 145 -8.09 -1.19 -10.11
C ALA A 145 -9.38 -2.00 -9.92
N GLY A 146 -10.54 -1.35 -10.01
CA GLY A 146 -11.84 -2.03 -9.96
C GLY A 146 -12.61 -1.86 -8.65
N PHE A 147 -12.12 -1.03 -7.73
CA PHE A 147 -12.84 -0.72 -6.50
C PHE A 147 -14.02 0.20 -6.76
N SER A 148 -15.10 0.01 -5.99
CA SER A 148 -16.29 0.86 -6.04
C SER A 148 -16.39 1.73 -4.80
N MET A 149 -16.71 3.01 -4.99
CA MET A 149 -16.90 3.94 -3.87
C MET A 149 -18.17 3.58 -3.10
N THR A 150 -18.06 3.48 -1.78
CA THR A 150 -19.18 3.16 -0.88
C THR A 150 -19.73 4.38 -0.18
N GLU A 151 -18.87 5.29 0.26
CA GLU A 151 -19.28 6.52 0.93
C GLU A 151 -18.19 7.60 0.91
N ARG A 152 -18.58 8.80 1.24
CA ARG A 152 -17.71 9.94 1.51
C ARG A 152 -18.06 10.47 2.88
N LYS A 153 -17.07 10.65 3.74
CA LYS A 153 -17.29 11.19 5.10
C LYS A 153 -15.99 11.73 5.69
N ASN A 154 -16.11 12.46 6.77
CA ASN A 154 -14.97 12.83 7.59
C ASN A 154 -14.45 11.61 8.33
N TYR A 155 -13.12 11.45 8.36
CA TYR A 155 -12.46 10.34 8.99
C TYR A 155 -11.05 10.78 9.42
N LYS A 156 -10.53 10.15 10.47
CA LYS A 156 -9.16 10.35 10.90
C LYS A 156 -8.42 9.01 10.81
N ASP A 157 -7.55 8.88 9.83
CA ASP A 157 -6.68 7.73 9.70
C ASP A 157 -5.50 7.83 10.67
N ILE A 158 -4.77 6.73 10.85
CA ILE A 158 -3.71 6.61 11.86
C ILE A 158 -2.62 7.69 11.72
N ASN A 159 -2.32 8.11 10.50
CA ASN A 159 -1.28 9.12 10.24
C ASN A 159 -1.82 10.55 10.13
N ASP A 160 -3.11 10.76 10.34
CA ASP A 160 -3.72 12.09 10.24
C ASP A 160 -3.63 12.84 11.56
N ALA A 161 -3.29 14.14 11.50
CA ALA A 161 -3.29 15.02 12.67
C ALA A 161 -4.71 15.37 13.14
N LYS A 162 -5.67 15.37 12.22
CA LYS A 162 -7.09 15.72 12.46
C LYS A 162 -7.98 14.97 11.48
N GLU A 163 -9.30 15.06 11.67
CA GLU A 163 -10.27 14.56 10.69
C GLU A 163 -10.09 15.26 9.35
N GLU A 164 -10.15 14.47 8.27
CA GLU A 164 -10.07 14.92 6.89
C GLU A 164 -11.26 14.34 6.12
N HIS A 165 -11.53 14.88 4.92
CA HIS A 165 -12.53 14.31 4.02
C HIS A 165 -11.95 13.09 3.32
N TYR A 166 -12.65 11.97 3.42
CA TYR A 166 -12.23 10.69 2.84
C TYR A 166 -13.26 10.11 1.90
N ARG A 167 -12.76 9.39 0.90
CA ARG A 167 -13.53 8.45 0.08
C ARG A 167 -13.28 7.05 0.60
N PHE A 168 -14.33 6.27 0.73
CA PHE A 168 -14.28 4.86 1.10
C PHE A 168 -14.61 4.00 -0.10
N TYR A 169 -13.80 3.00 -0.35
CA TYR A 169 -13.94 2.08 -1.47
C TYR A 169 -13.95 0.65 -0.96
N SER A 170 -14.58 -0.22 -1.74
CA SER A 170 -14.63 -1.64 -1.44
C SER A 170 -14.48 -2.46 -2.71
N MET A 171 -13.86 -3.63 -2.59
CA MET A 171 -13.88 -4.68 -3.59
C MET A 171 -14.25 -5.98 -2.91
N HIS A 172 -15.21 -6.70 -3.49
CA HIS A 172 -15.63 -7.99 -3.00
C HIS A 172 -15.05 -9.11 -3.85
N LYS A 173 -14.78 -10.25 -3.21
CA LYS A 173 -14.36 -11.46 -3.89
C LYS A 173 -15.45 -11.90 -4.87
N SER A 174 -15.08 -12.13 -6.10
CA SER A 174 -16.00 -12.64 -7.13
C SER A 174 -16.13 -14.14 -7.12
#